data_d03bfd804a33b8460c7aecfe59dd0bdd
#
_entry.id   d03bfd804a33b8460c7aecfe59dd0bdd
#
_cell.length_a   1.000
_cell.length_b   1.000
_cell.length_c   1.000
_cell.angle_alpha   90.00
_cell.angle_beta   90.00
_cell.angle_gamma   90.00
#
_symmetry.space_group_name_H-M   'P 1'
#
loop_
_entity.id
_entity.type
_entity.pdbx_description
1 polymer ?
#
loop_
_entity_poly.entity_id
_entity_poly.type
_entity_poly.pdbx_seq_one_letter_code
_entity_poly.pdbx_strand_id
1 'polypeptide(L)'
;MLLLGFAAGMPLLLIFSTLSLWLSEAGIEKKTVTMFSWAALGYSFKFVWAPLIDSLPLPYLSRVLGKRRSWLFLAQVLVIAAIIAMGSIDPQNPQQLAAMAMAAVLLGFSAATQDIVIDAYRIEIAPNDHAMQTVMSSTYTVGYRLGLIAAGAGSLLLAEYWGSTKAHYLYDAWRNTYWVMAAMMAVGLATTLWMREPEHQKQPAPVKAQHSLRLLALFLVSVSVFVAVFRHVGALLPAADNAPLQAFAWESLRLGASLAAAAGAGCLAVKCRLAPSELVRQTWIAPVADFFHRYGKRAILLLALIGLYRVSDIVAGVISNVFYDNMGFSKEEIAYAVKSFGIVMSIAGGFVGGLLAQKYKIMSMMMLGAIATAATNLLFILLALRGHDVPLMYLAVGIDNLAGGFASTVFVVFLSGLTNIRFTAVQYALLSSLMTLSPKILGGYSGAMASQLGYPAFFLLTALMGVPILLLVYLTNRYIIKPSS
;
A
#
# COMPACT_ATOMS: atom_id res chain seq x y z
N MET A 1 -2.64 -10.25 15.11
CA MET A 1 -2.06 -9.25 14.20
C MET A 1 -0.90 -9.80 13.37
N LEU A 2 0.00 -10.64 13.90
CA LEU A 2 1.11 -11.21 13.12
C LEU A 2 0.62 -11.96 11.87
N LEU A 3 -0.30 -12.91 12.06
CA LEU A 3 -0.83 -13.76 10.96
C LEU A 3 -1.67 -12.96 9.96
N LEU A 4 -2.41 -11.93 10.42
CA LEU A 4 -3.13 -11.03 9.53
C LEU A 4 -2.16 -10.16 8.73
N GLY A 5 -1.09 -9.67 9.36
CA GLY A 5 -0.01 -8.96 8.67
C GLY A 5 0.67 -9.83 7.61
N PHE A 6 0.97 -11.09 7.94
CA PHE A 6 1.52 -12.07 7.00
C PHE A 6 0.62 -12.20 5.76
N ALA A 7 -0.68 -12.44 5.97
CA ALA A 7 -1.65 -12.54 4.89
C ALA A 7 -1.78 -11.23 4.06
N ALA A 8 -1.63 -10.06 4.70
CA ALA A 8 -1.67 -8.77 4.00
C ALA A 8 -0.42 -8.50 3.16
N GLY A 9 0.76 -8.97 3.59
CA GLY A 9 2.01 -8.76 2.87
C GLY A 9 2.16 -9.62 1.62
N MET A 10 1.57 -10.82 1.59
CA MET A 10 1.76 -11.76 0.50
C MET A 10 1.30 -11.25 -0.89
N PRO A 11 0.10 -10.69 -1.08
CA PRO A 11 -0.42 -10.35 -2.40
C PRO A 11 0.42 -9.31 -3.13
N LEU A 12 1.07 -8.40 -2.40
CA LEU A 12 1.79 -7.28 -3.00
C LEU A 12 2.88 -7.73 -3.96
N LEU A 13 3.76 -8.64 -3.53
CA LEU A 13 4.85 -9.11 -4.38
C LEU A 13 4.36 -10.09 -5.46
N LEU A 14 3.30 -10.84 -5.20
CA LEU A 14 2.67 -11.71 -6.20
C LEU A 14 2.06 -10.93 -7.38
N ILE A 15 1.69 -9.65 -7.18
CA ILE A 15 1.22 -8.76 -8.25
C ILE A 15 2.40 -8.05 -8.93
N PHE A 16 3.45 -7.68 -8.18
CA PHE A 16 4.56 -6.88 -8.68
C PHE A 16 5.75 -7.72 -9.13
N SER A 17 6.72 -7.89 -8.25
CA SER A 17 8.03 -8.42 -8.64
C SER A 17 8.00 -9.90 -9.02
N THR A 18 7.22 -10.71 -8.33
CA THR A 18 7.10 -12.14 -8.62
C THR A 18 6.41 -12.36 -9.96
N LEU A 19 5.27 -11.69 -10.20
CA LEU A 19 4.58 -11.76 -11.47
C LEU A 19 5.45 -11.22 -12.62
N SER A 20 6.12 -10.09 -12.42
CA SER A 20 6.98 -9.50 -13.43
C SER A 20 8.12 -10.45 -13.83
N LEU A 21 8.69 -11.16 -12.87
CA LEU A 21 9.73 -12.15 -13.14
C LEU A 21 9.15 -13.35 -13.89
N TRP A 22 8.02 -13.90 -13.43
CA TRP A 22 7.35 -15.00 -14.15
C TRP A 22 7.05 -14.64 -15.60
N LEU A 23 6.43 -13.47 -15.85
CA LEU A 23 6.14 -13.01 -17.20
C LEU A 23 7.40 -12.81 -18.04
N SER A 24 8.48 -12.32 -17.42
CA SER A 24 9.78 -12.18 -18.10
C SER A 24 10.40 -13.51 -18.47
N GLU A 25 10.32 -14.54 -17.59
CA GLU A 25 10.77 -15.89 -17.90
C GLU A 25 9.91 -16.55 -18.99
N ALA A 26 8.61 -16.27 -19.02
CA ALA A 26 7.72 -16.73 -20.08
C ALA A 26 7.95 -16.02 -21.44
N GLY A 27 8.88 -15.06 -21.51
CA GLY A 27 9.22 -14.36 -22.75
C GLY A 27 8.23 -13.24 -23.11
N ILE A 28 7.42 -12.77 -22.17
CA ILE A 28 6.45 -11.69 -22.42
C ILE A 28 7.19 -10.34 -22.55
N GLU A 29 6.78 -9.54 -23.52
CA GLU A 29 7.35 -8.22 -23.79
C GLU A 29 7.34 -7.31 -22.56
N LYS A 30 8.42 -6.58 -22.31
CA LYS A 30 8.58 -5.65 -21.16
C LYS A 30 7.43 -4.64 -21.05
N LYS A 31 6.91 -4.14 -22.19
CA LYS A 31 5.78 -3.21 -22.23
C LYS A 31 4.53 -3.83 -21.59
N THR A 32 4.24 -5.07 -21.94
CA THR A 32 3.10 -5.83 -21.38
C THR A 32 3.32 -6.12 -19.89
N VAL A 33 4.52 -6.54 -19.50
CA VAL A 33 4.87 -6.78 -18.08
C VAL A 33 4.64 -5.52 -17.23
N THR A 34 5.02 -4.35 -17.72
CA THR A 34 4.80 -3.09 -16.99
C THR A 34 3.33 -2.73 -16.86
N MET A 35 2.48 -3.11 -17.82
CA MET A 35 1.03 -2.89 -17.72
C MET A 35 0.38 -3.67 -16.57
N PHE A 36 0.91 -4.82 -16.19
CA PHE A 36 0.42 -5.58 -15.04
C PHE A 36 0.63 -4.85 -13.70
N SER A 37 1.58 -3.93 -13.60
CA SER A 37 1.78 -3.11 -12.40
C SER A 37 0.55 -2.23 -12.07
N TRP A 38 -0.31 -1.98 -13.04
CA TRP A 38 -1.56 -1.23 -12.86
C TRP A 38 -2.59 -1.99 -12.02
N ALA A 39 -2.49 -3.32 -11.93
CA ALA A 39 -3.33 -4.11 -11.06
C ALA A 39 -3.22 -3.67 -9.58
N ALA A 40 -2.09 -3.11 -9.19
CA ALA A 40 -1.87 -2.63 -7.83
C ALA A 40 -2.35 -1.19 -7.58
N LEU A 41 -2.92 -0.49 -8.58
CA LEU A 41 -3.57 0.81 -8.36
C LEU A 41 -4.68 0.73 -7.30
N GLY A 42 -5.31 -0.45 -7.14
CA GLY A 42 -6.26 -0.69 -6.06
C GLY A 42 -5.75 -0.22 -4.70
N TYR A 43 -4.50 -0.46 -4.36
CA TYR A 43 -3.92 -0.03 -3.07
C TYR A 43 -3.90 1.50 -2.88
N SER A 44 -3.71 2.26 -3.96
CA SER A 44 -3.66 3.73 -3.89
C SER A 44 -5.06 4.36 -3.88
N PHE A 45 -6.05 3.67 -4.42
CA PHE A 45 -7.44 4.15 -4.53
C PHE A 45 -8.42 3.46 -3.57
N LYS A 46 -7.92 2.66 -2.62
CA LYS A 46 -8.76 1.91 -1.68
C LYS A 46 -9.76 2.77 -0.90
N PHE A 47 -9.48 4.05 -0.71
CA PHE A 47 -10.38 5.01 -0.07
C PHE A 47 -11.72 5.20 -0.82
N VAL A 48 -11.78 4.90 -2.11
CA VAL A 48 -13.00 5.08 -2.92
C VAL A 48 -14.10 4.11 -2.50
N TRP A 49 -13.75 2.85 -2.17
CA TRP A 49 -14.71 1.84 -1.73
C TRP A 49 -14.69 1.52 -0.23
N ALA A 50 -13.72 2.04 0.52
CA ALA A 50 -13.69 1.92 1.97
C ALA A 50 -15.02 2.35 2.64
N PRO A 51 -15.74 3.40 2.15
CA PRO A 51 -17.04 3.77 2.65
C PRO A 51 -18.11 2.67 2.56
N LEU A 52 -18.03 1.81 1.53
CA LEU A 52 -18.94 0.66 1.41
C LEU A 52 -18.66 -0.37 2.51
N ILE A 53 -17.39 -0.63 2.83
CA ILE A 53 -16.98 -1.55 3.89
C ILE A 53 -17.43 -1.06 5.27
N ASP A 54 -17.44 0.26 5.48
CA ASP A 54 -17.94 0.88 6.71
C ASP A 54 -19.47 0.92 6.81
N SER A 55 -20.16 0.94 5.66
CA SER A 55 -21.60 1.14 5.63
C SER A 55 -22.39 -0.15 5.41
N LEU A 56 -21.84 -1.11 4.66
CA LEU A 56 -22.59 -2.27 4.21
C LEU A 56 -22.30 -3.53 5.04
N PRO A 57 -23.30 -4.13 5.70
CA PRO A 57 -23.21 -5.49 6.18
C PRO A 57 -23.35 -6.47 5.01
N LEU A 58 -22.54 -7.52 4.98
CA LEU A 58 -22.67 -8.61 4.01
C LEU A 58 -23.86 -9.50 4.39
N PRO A 59 -24.80 -9.76 3.47
CA PRO A 59 -25.93 -10.64 3.74
C PRO A 59 -25.44 -12.01 4.26
N TYR A 60 -26.15 -12.57 5.24
CA TYR A 60 -25.85 -13.85 5.91
C TYR A 60 -24.51 -13.87 6.66
N LEU A 61 -23.38 -13.54 6.01
CA LEU A 61 -22.03 -13.58 6.60
C LEU A 61 -21.91 -12.67 7.82
N SER A 62 -22.43 -11.45 7.75
CA SER A 62 -22.35 -10.51 8.88
C SER A 62 -23.21 -10.90 10.07
N ARG A 63 -24.23 -11.77 9.88
CA ARG A 63 -25.01 -12.31 11.00
C ARG A 63 -24.24 -13.40 11.77
N VAL A 64 -23.39 -14.16 11.06
CA VAL A 64 -22.64 -15.30 11.63
C VAL A 64 -21.28 -14.86 12.17
N LEU A 65 -20.55 -14.08 11.37
CA LEU A 65 -19.17 -13.70 11.68
C LEU A 65 -19.02 -12.30 12.29
N GLY A 66 -20.03 -11.45 12.20
CA GLY A 66 -19.90 -10.02 12.47
C GLY A 66 -19.47 -9.25 11.21
N LYS A 67 -19.43 -7.93 11.29
CA LYS A 67 -19.25 -7.05 10.12
C LYS A 67 -17.79 -7.09 9.60
N ARG A 68 -16.81 -6.92 10.48
CA ARG A 68 -15.39 -6.86 10.07
C ARG A 68 -14.88 -8.22 9.62
N ARG A 69 -15.19 -9.25 10.37
CA ARG A 69 -14.78 -10.61 10.02
C ARG A 69 -15.40 -11.09 8.69
N SER A 70 -16.64 -10.73 8.42
CA SER A 70 -17.30 -11.12 7.16
C SER A 70 -16.67 -10.47 5.93
N TRP A 71 -16.35 -9.18 5.99
CA TRP A 71 -15.63 -8.50 4.91
C TRP A 71 -14.21 -9.03 4.73
N LEU A 72 -13.52 -9.32 5.83
CA LEU A 72 -12.18 -9.89 5.79
C LEU A 72 -12.18 -11.30 5.20
N PHE A 73 -13.13 -12.14 5.63
CA PHE A 73 -13.33 -13.48 5.09
C PHE A 73 -13.57 -13.45 3.57
N LEU A 74 -14.49 -12.60 3.11
CA LEU A 74 -14.77 -12.44 1.68
C LEU A 74 -13.53 -11.99 0.91
N ALA A 75 -12.82 -10.97 1.41
CA ALA A 75 -11.61 -10.46 0.77
C ALA A 75 -10.53 -11.54 0.66
N GLN A 76 -10.30 -12.32 1.71
CA GLN A 76 -9.32 -13.41 1.75
C GLN A 76 -9.68 -14.57 0.81
N VAL A 77 -10.95 -14.93 0.73
CA VAL A 77 -11.43 -15.94 -0.24
C VAL A 77 -11.19 -15.46 -1.67
N LEU A 78 -11.48 -14.18 -1.96
CA LEU A 78 -11.22 -13.60 -3.28
C LEU A 78 -9.72 -13.50 -3.59
N VAL A 79 -8.87 -13.19 -2.60
CA VAL A 79 -7.41 -13.20 -2.75
C VAL A 79 -6.93 -14.62 -3.12
N ILE A 80 -7.36 -15.63 -2.38
CA ILE A 80 -7.02 -17.04 -2.67
C ILE A 80 -7.48 -17.44 -4.07
N ALA A 81 -8.73 -17.13 -4.42
CA ALA A 81 -9.29 -17.44 -5.74
C ALA A 81 -8.52 -16.73 -6.86
N ALA A 82 -8.13 -15.46 -6.66
CA ALA A 82 -7.36 -14.72 -7.64
C ALA A 82 -5.94 -15.28 -7.82
N ILE A 83 -5.26 -15.69 -6.74
CA ILE A 83 -3.94 -16.33 -6.80
C ILE A 83 -4.02 -17.66 -7.54
N ILE A 84 -5.04 -18.49 -7.24
CA ILE A 84 -5.28 -19.76 -7.94
C ILE A 84 -5.57 -19.51 -9.42
N ALA A 85 -6.42 -18.53 -9.74
CA ALA A 85 -6.73 -18.16 -11.12
C ALA A 85 -5.48 -17.73 -11.89
N MET A 86 -4.64 -16.86 -11.30
CA MET A 86 -3.36 -16.46 -11.91
C MET A 86 -2.46 -17.67 -12.15
N GLY A 87 -2.30 -18.55 -11.14
CA GLY A 87 -1.49 -19.76 -11.26
C GLY A 87 -2.01 -20.74 -12.34
N SER A 88 -3.29 -20.72 -12.61
CA SER A 88 -3.94 -21.62 -13.59
C SER A 88 -3.92 -21.12 -15.04
N ILE A 89 -3.27 -20.00 -15.31
CA ILE A 89 -3.19 -19.36 -16.63
C ILE A 89 -1.74 -19.40 -17.11
N ASP A 90 -1.51 -19.98 -18.30
CA ASP A 90 -0.19 -19.91 -18.93
C ASP A 90 -0.03 -18.58 -19.68
N PRO A 91 0.90 -17.69 -19.27
CA PRO A 91 1.11 -16.40 -19.92
C PRO A 91 1.67 -16.52 -21.35
N GLN A 92 2.26 -17.65 -21.74
CA GLN A 92 2.69 -17.88 -23.12
C GLN A 92 1.52 -18.01 -24.11
N ASN A 93 0.30 -18.25 -23.62
CA ASN A 93 -0.87 -18.23 -24.46
C ASN A 93 -1.44 -16.81 -24.57
N PRO A 94 -1.30 -16.12 -25.74
CA PRO A 94 -1.75 -14.73 -25.89
C PRO A 94 -3.24 -14.51 -25.63
N GLN A 95 -4.06 -15.55 -25.90
CA GLN A 95 -5.52 -15.49 -25.68
C GLN A 95 -5.88 -15.46 -24.18
N GLN A 96 -5.02 -15.98 -23.33
CA GLN A 96 -5.25 -16.08 -21.89
C GLN A 96 -4.62 -14.90 -21.10
N LEU A 97 -3.75 -14.12 -21.72
CA LEU A 97 -3.05 -13.01 -21.05
C LEU A 97 -4.02 -11.94 -20.51
N ALA A 98 -5.12 -11.70 -21.20
CA ALA A 98 -6.17 -10.81 -20.72
C ALA A 98 -6.88 -11.37 -19.45
N ALA A 99 -7.10 -12.67 -19.40
CA ALA A 99 -7.66 -13.32 -18.20
C ALA A 99 -6.69 -13.25 -17.01
N MET A 100 -5.38 -13.40 -17.26
CA MET A 100 -4.35 -13.21 -16.23
C MET A 100 -4.33 -11.78 -15.69
N ALA A 101 -4.47 -10.78 -16.58
CA ALA A 101 -4.58 -9.38 -16.17
C ALA A 101 -5.82 -9.12 -15.32
N MET A 102 -6.97 -9.71 -15.67
CA MET A 102 -8.19 -9.61 -14.85
C MET A 102 -8.02 -10.28 -13.49
N ALA A 103 -7.39 -11.44 -13.42
CA ALA A 103 -7.07 -12.11 -12.16
C ALA A 103 -6.11 -11.28 -11.30
N ALA A 104 -5.10 -10.64 -11.88
CA ALA A 104 -4.18 -9.73 -11.18
C ALA A 104 -4.92 -8.49 -10.65
N VAL A 105 -5.85 -7.90 -11.40
CA VAL A 105 -6.71 -6.79 -10.94
C VAL A 105 -7.61 -7.24 -9.79
N LEU A 106 -8.20 -8.43 -9.88
CA LEU A 106 -9.01 -9.02 -8.81
C LEU A 106 -8.16 -9.21 -7.55
N LEU A 107 -6.93 -9.72 -7.69
CA LEU A 107 -5.99 -9.87 -6.58
C LEU A 107 -5.67 -8.52 -5.94
N GLY A 108 -5.36 -7.49 -6.73
CA GLY A 108 -5.07 -6.13 -6.24
C GLY A 108 -6.23 -5.49 -5.50
N PHE A 109 -7.45 -5.60 -6.05
CA PHE A 109 -8.67 -5.07 -5.42
C PHE A 109 -9.01 -5.82 -4.12
N SER A 110 -8.95 -7.15 -4.13
CA SER A 110 -9.28 -7.98 -2.97
C SER A 110 -8.26 -7.80 -1.86
N ALA A 111 -6.97 -7.71 -2.18
CA ALA A 111 -5.91 -7.44 -1.22
C ALA A 111 -6.00 -6.04 -0.62
N ALA A 112 -6.31 -5.02 -1.41
CA ALA A 112 -6.57 -3.68 -0.90
C ALA A 112 -7.82 -3.63 0.00
N THR A 113 -8.85 -4.44 -0.31
CA THR A 113 -10.04 -4.61 0.54
C THR A 113 -9.67 -5.28 1.86
N GLN A 114 -8.85 -6.34 1.81
CA GLN A 114 -8.31 -6.99 3.00
C GLN A 114 -7.57 -5.98 3.90
N ASP A 115 -6.70 -5.14 3.32
CA ASP A 115 -5.95 -4.12 4.06
C ASP A 115 -6.89 -3.13 4.77
N ILE A 116 -7.93 -2.62 4.08
CA ILE A 116 -8.91 -1.72 4.68
C ILE A 116 -9.53 -2.34 5.94
N VAL A 117 -9.93 -3.61 5.85
CA VAL A 117 -10.62 -4.28 6.95
C VAL A 117 -9.65 -4.59 8.10
N ILE A 118 -8.43 -5.04 7.82
CA ILE A 118 -7.42 -5.31 8.86
C ILE A 118 -7.06 -4.02 9.60
N ASP A 119 -6.86 -2.93 8.88
CA ASP A 119 -6.54 -1.63 9.46
C ASP A 119 -7.68 -1.13 10.37
N ALA A 120 -8.93 -1.23 9.92
CA ALA A 120 -10.09 -0.89 10.71
C ALA A 120 -10.24 -1.80 11.94
N TYR A 121 -10.10 -3.11 11.76
CA TYR A 121 -10.16 -4.08 12.86
C TYR A 121 -9.11 -3.78 13.94
N ARG A 122 -7.88 -3.49 13.52
CA ARG A 122 -6.78 -3.17 14.44
C ARG A 122 -7.09 -1.96 15.31
N ILE A 123 -7.73 -0.95 14.76
CA ILE A 123 -8.11 0.27 15.50
C ILE A 123 -9.30 -0.01 16.42
N GLU A 124 -10.30 -0.74 15.94
CA GLU A 124 -11.57 -0.97 16.64
C GLU A 124 -11.49 -1.96 17.79
N ILE A 125 -10.52 -2.88 17.77
CA ILE A 125 -10.40 -3.92 18.82
C ILE A 125 -9.92 -3.35 20.16
N ALA A 126 -9.16 -2.24 20.15
CA ALA A 126 -8.67 -1.57 21.35
C ALA A 126 -8.55 -0.05 21.13
N PRO A 127 -9.67 0.68 20.93
CA PRO A 127 -9.67 2.05 20.43
C PRO A 127 -9.05 3.07 21.39
N ASN A 128 -9.10 2.80 22.70
CA ASN A 128 -8.65 3.73 23.75
C ASN A 128 -7.33 3.27 24.42
N ASP A 129 -6.72 2.19 23.93
CA ASP A 129 -5.49 1.63 24.49
C ASP A 129 -4.32 1.87 23.51
N HIS A 130 -3.58 2.94 23.77
CA HIS A 130 -2.40 3.30 22.96
C HIS A 130 -1.29 2.26 23.03
N ALA A 131 -1.11 1.58 24.15
CA ALA A 131 -0.10 0.54 24.30
C ALA A 131 -0.45 -0.67 23.41
N MET A 132 -1.71 -1.12 23.48
CA MET A 132 -2.21 -2.21 22.65
C MET A 132 -2.19 -1.84 21.17
N GLN A 133 -2.58 -0.62 20.79
CA GLN A 133 -2.50 -0.13 19.39
C GLN A 133 -1.07 -0.21 18.86
N THR A 134 -0.09 0.14 19.67
CA THR A 134 1.32 0.10 19.31
C THR A 134 1.82 -1.34 19.13
N VAL A 135 1.48 -2.24 20.06
CA VAL A 135 1.81 -3.67 19.95
C VAL A 135 1.20 -4.28 18.69
N MET A 136 -0.08 -3.99 18.44
CA MET A 136 -0.77 -4.51 17.25
C MET A 136 -0.17 -3.99 15.95
N SER A 137 0.23 -2.71 15.89
CA SER A 137 0.86 -2.10 14.73
C SER A 137 2.24 -2.70 14.46
N SER A 138 3.07 -2.88 15.49
CA SER A 138 4.40 -3.50 15.39
C SER A 138 4.29 -4.95 14.91
N THR A 139 3.41 -5.72 15.56
CA THR A 139 3.20 -7.14 15.25
C THR A 139 2.64 -7.32 13.82
N TYR A 140 1.73 -6.43 13.40
CA TYR A 140 1.23 -6.39 12.02
C TYR A 140 2.36 -6.12 11.02
N THR A 141 3.20 -5.11 11.29
CA THR A 141 4.32 -4.75 10.41
C THR A 141 5.32 -5.88 10.26
N VAL A 142 5.64 -6.59 11.35
CA VAL A 142 6.48 -7.79 11.29
C VAL A 142 5.85 -8.88 10.44
N GLY A 143 4.58 -9.20 10.69
CA GLY A 143 3.85 -10.18 9.88
C GLY A 143 3.85 -9.81 8.40
N TYR A 144 3.60 -8.54 8.09
CA TYR A 144 3.62 -8.01 6.72
C TYR A 144 4.97 -8.24 6.03
N ARG A 145 6.09 -8.00 6.73
CA ARG A 145 7.44 -8.25 6.20
C ARG A 145 7.69 -9.73 5.97
N LEU A 146 7.24 -10.60 6.86
CA LEU A 146 7.32 -12.06 6.67
C LEU A 146 6.51 -12.51 5.45
N GLY A 147 5.33 -11.95 5.23
CA GLY A 147 4.51 -12.18 4.04
C GLY A 147 5.20 -11.76 2.75
N LEU A 148 5.88 -10.60 2.76
CA LEU A 148 6.70 -10.15 1.62
C LEU A 148 7.85 -11.11 1.31
N ILE A 149 8.55 -11.65 2.33
CA ILE A 149 9.63 -12.63 2.14
C ILE A 149 9.07 -13.91 1.50
N ALA A 150 7.97 -14.42 2.04
CA ALA A 150 7.35 -15.64 1.55
C ALA A 150 6.89 -15.50 0.09
N ALA A 151 6.22 -14.40 -0.25
CA ALA A 151 5.71 -14.14 -1.60
C ALA A 151 6.81 -13.72 -2.59
N GLY A 152 7.88 -13.08 -2.12
CA GLY A 152 9.03 -12.70 -2.95
C GLY A 152 10.03 -13.84 -3.09
N ALA A 153 10.96 -13.94 -2.13
CA ALA A 153 12.02 -14.95 -2.17
C ALA A 153 11.47 -16.38 -2.16
N GLY A 154 10.47 -16.66 -1.32
CA GLY A 154 9.88 -18.00 -1.22
C GLY A 154 9.28 -18.49 -2.53
N SER A 155 8.57 -17.63 -3.27
CA SER A 155 7.99 -18.01 -4.57
C SER A 155 9.07 -18.28 -5.63
N LEU A 156 10.16 -17.53 -5.63
CA LEU A 156 11.25 -17.73 -6.57
C LEU A 156 11.98 -19.05 -6.32
N LEU A 157 12.30 -19.32 -5.04
CA LEU A 157 12.92 -20.58 -4.64
C LEU A 157 12.04 -21.79 -4.96
N LEU A 158 10.72 -21.70 -4.82
CA LEU A 158 9.80 -22.76 -5.18
C LEU A 158 9.75 -22.98 -6.70
N ALA A 159 9.68 -21.90 -7.50
CA ALA A 159 9.69 -22.01 -8.96
C ALA A 159 10.98 -22.65 -9.46
N GLU A 160 12.13 -22.27 -8.90
CA GLU A 160 13.44 -22.86 -9.21
C GLU A 160 13.52 -24.32 -8.76
N TYR A 161 13.05 -24.64 -7.55
CA TYR A 161 13.00 -26.02 -7.05
C TYR A 161 12.21 -26.95 -7.96
N TRP A 162 11.14 -26.47 -8.57
CA TRP A 162 10.37 -27.23 -9.57
C TRP A 162 10.92 -27.12 -11.00
N GLY A 163 12.08 -26.49 -11.17
CA GLY A 163 12.90 -26.52 -12.40
C GLY A 163 12.67 -25.36 -13.37
N SER A 164 11.89 -24.31 -13.02
CA SER A 164 11.77 -23.13 -13.87
C SER A 164 12.96 -22.19 -13.65
N THR A 165 13.62 -21.82 -14.73
CA THR A 165 14.73 -20.87 -14.76
C THR A 165 14.62 -19.97 -15.98
N LYS A 166 15.40 -18.89 -16.04
CA LYS A 166 15.46 -18.02 -17.24
C LYS A 166 15.84 -18.76 -18.52
N ALA A 167 16.65 -19.83 -18.40
CA ALA A 167 17.08 -20.63 -19.55
C ALA A 167 16.06 -21.71 -19.93
N HIS A 168 15.22 -22.10 -18.98
CA HIS A 168 14.25 -23.17 -19.15
C HIS A 168 12.97 -22.84 -18.42
N TYR A 169 12.04 -22.20 -19.11
CA TYR A 169 10.73 -21.86 -18.58
C TYR A 169 9.84 -23.08 -18.42
N LEU A 170 9.25 -23.28 -17.25
CA LEU A 170 8.30 -24.35 -16.97
C LEU A 170 7.03 -23.75 -16.33
N TYR A 171 5.93 -23.76 -17.07
CA TYR A 171 4.65 -23.28 -16.60
C TYR A 171 4.18 -23.99 -15.32
N ASP A 172 4.30 -25.34 -15.28
CA ASP A 172 3.85 -26.15 -14.13
C ASP A 172 4.59 -25.76 -12.83
N ALA A 173 5.84 -25.34 -12.90
CA ALA A 173 6.59 -24.87 -11.75
C ALA A 173 5.98 -23.58 -11.17
N TRP A 174 5.64 -22.63 -12.02
CA TRP A 174 5.00 -21.40 -11.61
C TRP A 174 3.57 -21.60 -11.14
N ARG A 175 2.79 -22.49 -11.80
CA ARG A 175 1.46 -22.89 -11.35
C ARG A 175 1.50 -23.43 -9.92
N ASN A 176 2.38 -24.40 -9.66
CA ASN A 176 2.52 -25.01 -8.34
C ASN A 176 2.96 -23.99 -7.29
N THR A 177 3.87 -23.07 -7.66
CA THR A 177 4.29 -21.96 -6.80
C THR A 177 3.10 -21.10 -6.37
N TYR A 178 2.28 -20.64 -7.30
CA TYR A 178 1.10 -19.82 -6.99
C TYR A 178 0.07 -20.59 -6.16
N TRP A 179 -0.12 -21.89 -6.41
CA TRP A 179 -1.02 -22.71 -5.61
C TRP A 179 -0.52 -22.89 -4.16
N VAL A 180 0.80 -23.03 -3.96
CA VAL A 180 1.37 -23.01 -2.60
C VAL A 180 1.17 -21.66 -1.95
N MET A 181 1.36 -20.54 -2.67
CA MET A 181 1.08 -19.21 -2.13
C MET A 181 -0.39 -19.05 -1.74
N ALA A 182 -1.32 -19.58 -2.55
CA ALA A 182 -2.75 -19.61 -2.22
C ALA A 182 -3.03 -20.44 -0.95
N ALA A 183 -2.38 -21.58 -0.79
CA ALA A 183 -2.49 -22.40 0.42
C ALA A 183 -1.94 -21.67 1.65
N MET A 184 -0.83 -20.96 1.53
CA MET A 184 -0.29 -20.12 2.62
C MET A 184 -1.24 -18.99 3.03
N MET A 185 -2.03 -18.44 2.09
CA MET A 185 -3.08 -17.45 2.40
C MET A 185 -4.19 -18.03 3.31
N ALA A 186 -4.38 -19.34 3.35
CA ALA A 186 -5.34 -19.98 4.25
C ALA A 186 -5.04 -19.70 5.74
N VAL A 187 -3.79 -19.38 6.08
CA VAL A 187 -3.41 -18.93 7.44
C VAL A 187 -4.18 -17.66 7.83
N GLY A 188 -4.30 -16.70 6.91
CA GLY A 188 -5.11 -15.50 7.12
C GLY A 188 -6.60 -15.84 7.31
N LEU A 189 -7.14 -16.73 6.46
CA LEU A 189 -8.53 -17.16 6.55
C LEU A 189 -8.83 -17.88 7.87
N ALA A 190 -7.98 -18.81 8.29
CA ALA A 190 -8.08 -19.48 9.58
C ALA A 190 -8.03 -18.49 10.76
N THR A 191 -7.13 -17.52 10.68
CA THR A 191 -7.03 -16.45 11.70
C THR A 191 -8.32 -15.64 11.77
N THR A 192 -8.92 -15.29 10.63
CA THR A 192 -10.19 -14.53 10.56
C THR A 192 -11.35 -15.31 11.18
N LEU A 193 -11.38 -16.64 11.01
CA LEU A 193 -12.40 -17.49 11.63
C LEU A 193 -12.21 -17.61 13.15
N TRP A 194 -10.98 -17.56 13.63
CA TRP A 194 -10.64 -17.73 15.05
C TRP A 194 -10.72 -16.43 15.85
N MET A 195 -10.43 -15.26 15.25
CA MET A 195 -10.43 -13.98 15.95
C MET A 195 -11.85 -13.55 16.37
N ARG A 196 -11.95 -12.66 17.36
CA ARG A 196 -13.23 -12.11 17.83
C ARG A 196 -13.62 -10.86 17.04
N GLU A 197 -14.92 -10.64 16.84
CA GLU A 197 -15.42 -9.39 16.29
C GLU A 197 -15.26 -8.25 17.31
N PRO A 198 -14.86 -7.02 16.91
CA PRO A 198 -14.78 -5.88 17.83
C PRO A 198 -16.14 -5.54 18.44
N GLU A 199 -16.20 -5.39 19.77
CA GLU A 199 -17.46 -5.17 20.51
C GLU A 199 -18.09 -3.79 20.28
N HIS A 200 -17.31 -2.81 19.84
CA HIS A 200 -17.72 -1.40 19.75
C HIS A 200 -18.62 -1.04 18.57
N GLN A 201 -18.90 -1.97 17.68
CA GLN A 201 -19.91 -1.77 16.66
C GLN A 201 -21.29 -2.24 17.18
N LYS A 202 -21.90 -1.47 18.11
CA LYS A 202 -23.36 -1.41 18.16
C LYS A 202 -23.78 -1.03 16.75
N GLN A 203 -24.36 -2.02 16.05
CA GLN A 203 -24.79 -1.89 14.66
C GLN A 203 -25.53 -0.57 14.50
N PRO A 204 -25.15 0.32 13.59
CA PRO A 204 -26.08 1.31 13.11
C PRO A 204 -27.33 0.53 12.67
N ALA A 205 -28.51 1.07 12.95
CA ALA A 205 -29.78 0.44 12.62
C ALA A 205 -29.68 -0.27 11.26
N PRO A 206 -30.15 -1.52 11.12
CA PRO A 206 -29.87 -2.34 9.95
C PRO A 206 -30.22 -1.57 8.69
N VAL A 207 -29.19 -1.20 7.92
CA VAL A 207 -29.41 -0.53 6.64
C VAL A 207 -30.27 -1.49 5.82
N LYS A 208 -31.47 -1.07 5.44
CA LYS A 208 -32.38 -1.90 4.67
C LYS A 208 -31.61 -2.44 3.45
N ALA A 209 -31.75 -3.74 3.16
CA ALA A 209 -31.03 -4.39 2.07
C ALA A 209 -31.13 -3.61 0.73
N GLN A 210 -32.27 -2.96 0.50
CA GLN A 210 -32.50 -2.09 -0.64
C GLN A 210 -31.58 -0.88 -0.68
N HIS A 211 -31.23 -0.28 0.46
CA HIS A 211 -30.29 0.83 0.54
C HIS A 211 -28.84 0.38 0.27
N SER A 212 -28.48 -0.79 0.76
CA SER A 212 -27.17 -1.40 0.47
C SER A 212 -26.99 -1.66 -1.03
N LEU A 213 -28.02 -2.23 -1.67
CA LEU A 213 -28.02 -2.48 -3.12
C LEU A 213 -27.89 -1.18 -3.93
N ARG A 214 -28.59 -0.12 -3.52
CA ARG A 214 -28.53 1.20 -4.18
C ARG A 214 -27.15 1.84 -4.05
N LEU A 215 -26.49 1.75 -2.88
CA LEU A 215 -25.11 2.23 -2.71
C LEU A 215 -24.13 1.44 -3.59
N LEU A 216 -24.28 0.13 -3.65
CA LEU A 216 -23.46 -0.71 -4.51
C LEU A 216 -23.67 -0.39 -5.99
N ALA A 217 -24.94 -0.21 -6.42
CA ALA A 217 -25.25 0.18 -7.80
C ALA A 217 -24.65 1.55 -8.14
N LEU A 218 -24.76 2.53 -7.25
CA LEU A 218 -24.14 3.85 -7.42
C LEU A 218 -22.63 3.74 -7.60
N PHE A 219 -21.97 2.93 -6.77
CA PHE A 219 -20.54 2.68 -6.83
C PHE A 219 -20.15 2.02 -8.16
N LEU A 220 -20.86 0.97 -8.57
CA LEU A 220 -20.59 0.27 -9.83
C LEU A 220 -20.77 1.17 -11.05
N VAL A 221 -21.80 2.02 -11.07
CA VAL A 221 -22.00 3.03 -12.14
C VAL A 221 -20.81 3.99 -12.18
N SER A 222 -20.40 4.54 -11.03
CA SER A 222 -19.27 5.47 -10.97
C SER A 222 -17.96 4.82 -11.42
N VAL A 223 -17.68 3.58 -11.00
CA VAL A 223 -16.49 2.82 -11.44
C VAL A 223 -16.55 2.49 -12.92
N SER A 224 -17.72 2.09 -13.45
CA SER A 224 -17.88 1.81 -14.90
C SER A 224 -17.60 3.05 -15.73
N VAL A 225 -18.09 4.23 -15.32
CA VAL A 225 -17.80 5.50 -15.99
C VAL A 225 -16.32 5.85 -15.88
N PHE A 226 -15.71 5.66 -14.69
CA PHE A 226 -14.26 5.84 -14.53
C PHE A 226 -13.46 5.01 -15.53
N VAL A 227 -13.73 3.71 -15.61
CA VAL A 227 -13.02 2.79 -16.52
C VAL A 227 -13.25 3.16 -17.98
N ALA A 228 -14.49 3.50 -18.36
CA ALA A 228 -14.82 3.89 -19.72
C ALA A 228 -14.07 5.17 -20.13
N VAL A 229 -14.10 6.22 -19.29
CA VAL A 229 -13.41 7.49 -19.57
C VAL A 229 -11.89 7.29 -19.55
N PHE A 230 -11.36 6.52 -18.61
CA PHE A 230 -9.94 6.22 -18.51
C PHE A 230 -9.41 5.52 -19.77
N ARG A 231 -10.15 4.57 -20.31
CA ARG A 231 -9.80 3.92 -21.58
C ARG A 231 -9.93 4.87 -22.77
N HIS A 232 -11.03 5.62 -22.84
CA HIS A 232 -11.31 6.51 -23.96
C HIS A 232 -10.31 7.68 -24.03
N VAL A 233 -10.08 8.36 -22.93
CA VAL A 233 -9.08 9.44 -22.84
C VAL A 233 -7.68 8.91 -23.12
N GLY A 234 -7.32 7.71 -22.62
CA GLY A 234 -6.03 7.10 -22.90
C GLY A 234 -5.81 6.79 -24.39
N ALA A 235 -6.87 6.47 -25.13
CA ALA A 235 -6.80 6.25 -26.58
C ALA A 235 -6.67 7.57 -27.39
N LEU A 236 -7.09 8.70 -26.81
CA LEU A 236 -7.02 10.03 -27.44
C LEU A 236 -5.69 10.74 -27.20
N LEU A 237 -4.97 10.40 -26.14
CA LEU A 237 -3.72 11.05 -25.77
C LEU A 237 -2.55 10.52 -26.62
N PRO A 238 -1.67 11.40 -27.10
CA PRO A 238 -0.52 10.99 -27.88
C PRO A 238 0.50 10.22 -27.03
N ALA A 239 1.20 9.28 -27.65
CA ALA A 239 2.31 8.59 -26.99
C ALA A 239 3.43 9.60 -26.65
N ALA A 240 3.92 9.55 -25.41
CA ALA A 240 4.97 10.44 -24.90
C ALA A 240 6.21 9.63 -24.50
N ASP A 241 6.67 8.76 -25.39
CA ASP A 241 7.73 7.77 -25.11
C ASP A 241 9.08 8.41 -24.72
N ASN A 242 9.37 9.65 -25.17
CA ASN A 242 10.64 10.34 -24.96
C ASN A 242 10.58 11.57 -24.04
N ALA A 243 9.44 11.87 -23.42
CA ALA A 243 9.24 13.04 -22.56
C ALA A 243 8.55 12.69 -21.25
N PRO A 244 9.31 12.28 -20.20
CA PRO A 244 8.74 11.79 -18.93
C PRO A 244 7.74 12.76 -18.26
N LEU A 245 8.02 14.08 -18.31
CA LEU A 245 7.12 15.11 -17.77
C LEU A 245 5.80 15.19 -18.55
N GLN A 246 5.86 15.05 -19.88
CA GLN A 246 4.67 15.06 -20.72
C GLN A 246 3.86 13.77 -20.52
N ALA A 247 4.51 12.61 -20.42
CA ALA A 247 3.87 11.35 -20.07
C ALA A 247 3.14 11.46 -18.72
N PHE A 248 3.78 12.02 -17.71
CA PHE A 248 3.15 12.26 -16.43
C PHE A 248 1.96 13.24 -16.51
N ALA A 249 2.08 14.32 -17.27
CA ALA A 249 1.00 15.29 -17.45
C ALA A 249 -0.21 14.63 -18.12
N TRP A 250 0.02 13.80 -19.15
CA TRP A 250 -1.05 13.05 -19.82
C TRP A 250 -1.73 12.03 -18.90
N GLU A 251 -0.96 11.26 -18.13
CA GLU A 251 -1.53 10.30 -17.17
C GLU A 251 -2.26 11.01 -16.03
N SER A 252 -1.76 12.15 -15.57
CA SER A 252 -2.46 12.98 -14.56
C SER A 252 -3.77 13.54 -15.10
N LEU A 253 -3.79 14.02 -16.35
CA LEU A 253 -4.99 14.49 -17.03
C LEU A 253 -6.00 13.36 -17.21
N ARG A 254 -5.56 12.21 -17.69
CA ARG A 254 -6.37 11.00 -17.88
C ARG A 254 -7.02 10.55 -16.56
N LEU A 255 -6.24 10.48 -15.48
CA LEU A 255 -6.73 10.14 -14.16
C LEU A 255 -7.70 11.19 -13.61
N GLY A 256 -7.35 12.48 -13.71
CA GLY A 256 -8.19 13.60 -13.25
C GLY A 256 -9.52 13.66 -13.97
N ALA A 257 -9.52 13.54 -15.31
CA ALA A 257 -10.74 13.50 -16.12
C ALA A 257 -11.64 12.30 -15.76
N SER A 258 -11.03 11.13 -15.53
CA SER A 258 -11.77 9.91 -15.16
C SER A 258 -12.39 10.02 -13.76
N LEU A 259 -11.68 10.58 -12.80
CA LEU A 259 -12.20 10.83 -11.46
C LEU A 259 -13.33 11.88 -11.48
N ALA A 260 -13.17 12.96 -12.25
CA ALA A 260 -14.20 13.99 -12.39
C ALA A 260 -15.48 13.42 -13.04
N ALA A 261 -15.32 12.61 -14.11
CA ALA A 261 -16.44 11.96 -14.78
C ALA A 261 -17.15 10.96 -13.85
N ALA A 262 -16.41 10.16 -13.09
CA ALA A 262 -16.99 9.23 -12.11
C ALA A 262 -17.76 9.97 -11.00
N ALA A 263 -17.20 11.06 -10.46
CA ALA A 263 -17.88 11.90 -9.48
C ALA A 263 -19.14 12.55 -10.07
N GLY A 264 -19.06 13.07 -11.30
CA GLY A 264 -20.19 13.64 -12.03
C GLY A 264 -21.30 12.62 -12.25
N ALA A 265 -20.94 11.40 -12.68
CA ALA A 265 -21.90 10.29 -12.84
C ALA A 265 -22.54 9.90 -11.52
N GLY A 266 -21.77 9.84 -10.43
CA GLY A 266 -22.29 9.62 -9.08
C GLY A 266 -23.29 10.71 -8.67
N CYS A 267 -22.95 11.99 -8.85
CA CYS A 267 -23.85 13.12 -8.57
C CYS A 267 -25.14 13.06 -9.41
N LEU A 268 -25.03 12.73 -10.70
CA LEU A 268 -26.16 12.58 -11.59
C LEU A 268 -27.08 11.44 -11.16
N ALA A 269 -26.49 10.27 -10.84
CA ALA A 269 -27.23 9.11 -10.37
C ALA A 269 -28.00 9.40 -9.05
N VAL A 270 -27.41 10.20 -8.14
CA VAL A 270 -28.11 10.67 -6.93
C VAL A 270 -29.28 11.60 -7.27
N LYS A 271 -29.09 12.55 -8.22
CA LYS A 271 -30.16 13.41 -8.73
C LYS A 271 -31.29 12.59 -9.37
N CYS A 272 -30.95 11.53 -10.09
CA CYS A 272 -31.90 10.56 -10.65
C CYS A 272 -32.51 9.59 -9.63
N ARG A 273 -32.30 9.82 -8.33
CA ARG A 273 -32.85 9.04 -7.21
C ARG A 273 -32.41 7.57 -7.18
N LEU A 274 -31.28 7.22 -7.81
CA LEU A 274 -30.71 5.87 -7.71
C LEU A 274 -30.37 5.52 -6.26
N ALA A 275 -29.83 6.49 -5.50
CA ALA A 275 -29.60 6.37 -4.07
C ALA A 275 -30.06 7.65 -3.34
N PRO A 276 -30.56 7.53 -2.06
CA PRO A 276 -30.92 8.69 -1.25
C PRO A 276 -29.71 9.58 -0.99
N SER A 277 -29.84 10.90 -1.23
CA SER A 277 -28.74 11.86 -1.06
C SER A 277 -28.16 11.86 0.36
N GLU A 278 -29.02 11.71 1.37
CA GLU A 278 -28.59 11.64 2.76
C GLU A 278 -27.69 10.42 3.03
N LEU A 279 -28.04 9.27 2.47
CA LEU A 279 -27.25 8.05 2.61
C LEU A 279 -25.88 8.19 1.95
N VAL A 280 -25.81 8.79 0.76
CA VAL A 280 -24.58 9.08 0.04
C VAL A 280 -23.71 10.07 0.82
N ARG A 281 -24.34 11.13 1.37
CA ARG A 281 -23.66 12.11 2.22
C ARG A 281 -23.05 11.45 3.45
N GLN A 282 -23.79 10.59 4.15
CA GLN A 282 -23.31 9.88 5.34
C GLN A 282 -22.18 8.90 5.00
N THR A 283 -22.21 8.28 3.82
CA THR A 283 -21.26 7.24 3.42
C THR A 283 -19.93 7.84 2.92
N TRP A 284 -19.93 8.83 2.04
CA TRP A 284 -18.70 9.37 1.41
C TRP A 284 -18.30 10.76 1.92
N ILE A 285 -19.26 11.63 2.23
CA ILE A 285 -18.95 13.03 2.58
C ILE A 285 -18.71 13.18 4.08
N ALA A 286 -19.55 12.58 4.92
CA ALA A 286 -19.48 12.73 6.37
C ALA A 286 -18.12 12.32 6.98
N PRO A 287 -17.46 11.21 6.55
CA PRO A 287 -16.13 10.85 7.08
C PRO A 287 -15.06 11.90 6.81
N VAL A 288 -15.09 12.51 5.61
CA VAL A 288 -14.17 13.60 5.22
C VAL A 288 -14.49 14.87 5.97
N ALA A 289 -15.79 15.24 6.01
CA ALA A 289 -16.25 16.42 6.73
C ALA A 289 -15.95 16.35 8.24
N ASP A 290 -16.11 15.17 8.87
CA ASP A 290 -15.73 14.92 10.26
C ASP A 290 -14.26 15.22 10.53
N PHE A 291 -13.36 14.77 9.65
CA PHE A 291 -11.94 15.05 9.77
C PHE A 291 -11.65 16.56 9.74
N PHE A 292 -12.20 17.27 8.75
CA PHE A 292 -12.02 18.72 8.66
C PHE A 292 -12.71 19.47 9.78
N HIS A 293 -13.84 18.99 10.28
CA HIS A 293 -14.54 19.60 11.43
C HIS A 293 -13.72 19.47 12.72
N ARG A 294 -13.11 18.29 12.96
CA ARG A 294 -12.28 18.04 14.16
C ARG A 294 -11.00 18.86 14.16
N TYR A 295 -10.34 19.04 13.02
CA TYR A 295 -9.04 19.69 12.94
C TYR A 295 -9.08 21.09 12.34
N GLY A 296 -10.20 21.53 11.76
CA GLY A 296 -10.36 22.86 11.16
C GLY A 296 -9.29 23.14 10.11
N LYS A 297 -8.76 24.36 10.08
CA LYS A 297 -7.65 24.77 9.18
C LYS A 297 -6.37 23.97 9.41
N ARG A 298 -6.19 23.38 10.59
CA ARG A 298 -5.02 22.56 10.94
C ARG A 298 -5.03 21.20 10.23
N ALA A 299 -6.17 20.78 9.66
CA ALA A 299 -6.29 19.57 8.83
C ALA A 299 -5.29 19.59 7.66
N ILE A 300 -5.07 20.76 7.04
CA ILE A 300 -4.11 20.89 5.92
C ILE A 300 -2.69 20.56 6.36
N LEU A 301 -2.28 21.02 7.56
CA LEU A 301 -0.98 20.70 8.13
C LEU A 301 -0.81 19.19 8.38
N LEU A 302 -1.87 18.54 8.90
CA LEU A 302 -1.88 17.07 9.08
C LEU A 302 -1.77 16.33 7.74
N LEU A 303 -2.56 16.73 6.75
CA LEU A 303 -2.53 16.11 5.43
C LEU A 303 -1.17 16.31 4.74
N ALA A 304 -0.55 17.49 4.86
CA ALA A 304 0.79 17.75 4.37
C ALA A 304 1.82 16.83 5.06
N LEU A 305 1.76 16.73 6.40
CA LEU A 305 2.63 15.81 7.15
C LEU A 305 2.44 14.36 6.68
N ILE A 306 1.20 13.90 6.56
CA ILE A 306 0.88 12.52 6.15
C ILE A 306 1.38 12.24 4.74
N GLY A 307 1.14 13.15 3.80
CA GLY A 307 1.55 12.99 2.42
C GLY A 307 3.07 13.06 2.19
N LEU A 308 3.80 13.75 3.05
CA LEU A 308 5.24 14.00 2.84
C LEU A 308 6.15 13.19 3.76
N TYR A 309 5.65 12.64 4.87
CA TYR A 309 6.48 12.00 5.91
C TYR A 309 7.46 10.94 5.38
N ARG A 310 7.06 10.19 4.37
CA ARG A 310 7.86 9.10 3.79
C ARG A 310 8.53 9.47 2.46
N VAL A 311 8.50 10.75 2.05
CA VAL A 311 9.01 11.16 0.73
C VAL A 311 10.52 10.94 0.60
N SER A 312 11.31 11.33 1.60
CA SER A 312 12.77 11.17 1.61
C SER A 312 13.20 9.71 1.38
N ASP A 313 12.62 8.81 2.15
CA ASP A 313 12.89 7.37 2.16
C ASP A 313 12.42 6.69 0.85
N ILE A 314 11.19 6.96 0.41
CA ILE A 314 10.63 6.30 -0.77
C ILE A 314 11.31 6.79 -2.06
N VAL A 315 11.59 8.08 -2.19
CA VAL A 315 12.27 8.63 -3.37
C VAL A 315 13.69 8.06 -3.52
N ALA A 316 14.46 7.98 -2.41
CA ALA A 316 15.76 7.34 -2.39
C ALA A 316 15.68 5.84 -2.72
N GLY A 317 14.70 5.15 -2.16
CA GLY A 317 14.51 3.69 -2.30
C GLY A 317 14.17 3.23 -3.73
N VAL A 318 13.48 4.06 -4.53
CA VAL A 318 13.08 3.68 -5.90
C VAL A 318 14.30 3.38 -6.80
N ILE A 319 15.35 4.18 -6.70
CA ILE A 319 16.55 4.03 -7.55
C ILE A 319 17.62 3.12 -6.94
N SER A 320 17.45 2.63 -5.71
CA SER A 320 18.50 1.96 -4.94
C SER A 320 19.10 0.74 -5.65
N ASN A 321 18.28 -0.09 -6.29
CA ASN A 321 18.81 -1.27 -7.02
C ASN A 321 19.69 -0.89 -8.20
N VAL A 322 19.31 0.14 -8.97
CA VAL A 322 20.10 0.66 -10.09
C VAL A 322 21.38 1.31 -9.58
N PHE A 323 21.29 2.00 -8.44
CA PHE A 323 22.47 2.58 -7.78
C PHE A 323 23.49 1.51 -7.39
N TYR A 324 23.08 0.41 -6.74
CA TYR A 324 24.01 -0.65 -6.37
C TYR A 324 24.65 -1.32 -7.60
N ASP A 325 23.88 -1.59 -8.64
CA ASP A 325 24.38 -2.16 -9.89
C ASP A 325 25.42 -1.23 -10.54
N ASN A 326 25.15 0.09 -10.59
CA ASN A 326 26.09 1.09 -11.13
C ASN A 326 27.34 1.28 -10.27
N MET A 327 27.29 0.96 -8.98
CA MET A 327 28.46 0.95 -8.09
C MET A 327 29.29 -0.33 -8.21
N GLY A 328 28.87 -1.27 -9.06
CA GLY A 328 29.60 -2.51 -9.34
C GLY A 328 29.31 -3.66 -8.38
N PHE A 329 28.28 -3.55 -7.54
CA PHE A 329 27.90 -4.65 -6.66
C PHE A 329 27.29 -5.80 -7.45
N SER A 330 27.69 -7.03 -7.12
CA SER A 330 27.11 -8.23 -7.72
C SER A 330 25.66 -8.43 -7.32
N LYS A 331 24.90 -9.18 -8.13
CA LYS A 331 23.51 -9.53 -7.82
C LYS A 331 23.39 -10.31 -6.52
N GLU A 332 24.37 -11.12 -6.18
CA GLU A 332 24.44 -11.87 -4.92
C GLU A 332 24.63 -10.94 -3.73
N GLU A 333 25.57 -10.00 -3.79
CA GLU A 333 25.81 -9.00 -2.74
C GLU A 333 24.53 -8.17 -2.49
N ILE A 334 23.85 -7.70 -3.55
CA ILE A 334 22.59 -6.98 -3.47
C ILE A 334 21.51 -7.86 -2.83
N ALA A 335 21.41 -9.14 -3.22
CA ALA A 335 20.41 -10.05 -2.67
C ALA A 335 20.62 -10.29 -1.17
N TYR A 336 21.84 -10.53 -0.74
CA TYR A 336 22.15 -10.75 0.67
C TYR A 336 22.02 -9.47 1.50
N ALA A 337 22.58 -8.35 1.07
CA ALA A 337 22.56 -7.11 1.82
C ALA A 337 21.16 -6.48 1.86
N VAL A 338 20.48 -6.35 0.71
CA VAL A 338 19.21 -5.58 0.63
C VAL A 338 18.02 -6.46 0.92
N LYS A 339 17.93 -7.65 0.31
CA LYS A 339 16.73 -8.49 0.38
C LYS A 339 16.71 -9.46 1.56
N SER A 340 17.85 -9.76 2.17
CA SER A 340 17.93 -10.63 3.35
C SER A 340 18.21 -9.81 4.60
N PHE A 341 19.42 -9.25 4.71
CA PHE A 341 19.84 -8.48 5.87
C PHE A 341 18.99 -7.21 6.08
N GLY A 342 18.70 -6.44 5.01
CA GLY A 342 17.87 -5.25 5.09
C GLY A 342 16.46 -5.54 5.64
N ILE A 343 15.84 -6.65 5.24
CA ILE A 343 14.51 -7.03 5.77
C ILE A 343 14.60 -7.34 7.28
N VAL A 344 15.60 -8.08 7.72
CA VAL A 344 15.82 -8.36 9.15
C VAL A 344 15.98 -7.07 9.94
N MET A 345 16.79 -6.13 9.44
CA MET A 345 16.98 -4.81 10.06
C MET A 345 15.68 -3.98 10.07
N SER A 346 14.88 -4.07 9.01
CA SER A 346 13.57 -3.39 8.97
C SER A 346 12.58 -3.96 9.99
N ILE A 347 12.59 -5.27 10.20
CA ILE A 347 11.81 -5.93 11.25
C ILE A 347 12.27 -5.45 12.63
N ALA A 348 13.58 -5.46 12.88
CA ALA A 348 14.18 -4.98 14.13
C ALA A 348 13.80 -3.51 14.40
N GLY A 349 13.88 -2.65 13.37
CA GLY A 349 13.45 -1.26 13.44
C GLY A 349 11.97 -1.11 13.80
N GLY A 350 11.11 -1.94 13.21
CA GLY A 350 9.69 -1.98 13.54
C GLY A 350 9.42 -2.34 15.01
N PHE A 351 10.13 -3.32 15.55
CA PHE A 351 10.06 -3.67 16.97
C PHE A 351 10.54 -2.54 17.88
N VAL A 352 11.72 -1.96 17.58
CA VAL A 352 12.25 -0.82 18.35
C VAL A 352 11.28 0.36 18.30
N GLY A 353 10.73 0.66 17.13
CA GLY A 353 9.72 1.70 16.95
C GLY A 353 8.47 1.46 17.80
N GLY A 354 7.99 0.21 17.83
CA GLY A 354 6.86 -0.18 18.66
C GLY A 354 7.12 -0.06 20.16
N LEU A 355 8.26 -0.54 20.63
CA LEU A 355 8.65 -0.45 22.05
C LEU A 355 8.81 1.01 22.50
N LEU A 356 9.48 1.83 21.70
CA LEU A 356 9.70 3.24 22.05
C LEU A 356 8.42 4.07 21.95
N ALA A 357 7.52 3.79 21.00
CA ALA A 357 6.23 4.46 20.88
C ALA A 357 5.27 4.17 22.04
N GLN A 358 5.44 3.06 22.77
CA GLN A 358 4.72 2.81 24.01
C GLN A 358 5.22 3.67 25.17
N LYS A 359 6.51 3.95 25.20
CA LYS A 359 7.19 4.60 26.33
C LYS A 359 7.26 6.12 26.18
N TYR A 360 7.35 6.61 24.94
CA TYR A 360 7.57 8.01 24.63
C TYR A 360 6.41 8.61 23.81
N LYS A 361 6.32 9.94 23.81
CA LYS A 361 5.31 10.68 23.04
C LYS A 361 5.45 10.40 21.55
N ILE A 362 4.35 10.07 20.86
CA ILE A 362 4.34 9.67 19.46
C ILE A 362 5.00 10.72 18.53
N MET A 363 4.79 12.03 18.78
CA MET A 363 5.41 13.08 17.98
C MET A 363 6.92 13.16 18.12
N SER A 364 7.45 12.86 19.32
CA SER A 364 8.91 12.77 19.53
C SER A 364 9.50 11.59 18.76
N MET A 365 8.78 10.47 18.72
CA MET A 365 9.19 9.30 17.95
C MET A 365 9.07 9.54 16.45
N MET A 366 8.06 10.26 15.98
CA MET A 366 7.96 10.69 14.59
C MET A 366 9.11 11.62 14.20
N MET A 367 9.50 12.55 15.09
CA MET A 367 10.66 13.41 14.85
C MET A 367 11.95 12.58 14.73
N LEU A 368 12.16 11.64 15.66
CA LEU A 368 13.32 10.75 15.62
C LEU A 368 13.34 9.91 14.33
N GLY A 369 12.20 9.35 13.92
CA GLY A 369 12.07 8.61 12.67
C GLY A 369 12.39 9.45 11.44
N ALA A 370 11.89 10.68 11.38
CA ALA A 370 12.16 11.59 10.27
C ALA A 370 13.65 12.02 10.21
N ILE A 371 14.27 12.27 11.36
CA ILE A 371 15.71 12.55 11.42
C ILE A 371 16.51 11.33 10.97
N ALA A 372 16.20 10.15 11.49
CA ALA A 372 16.90 8.93 11.16
C ALA A 372 16.84 8.62 9.66
N THR A 373 15.64 8.62 9.06
CA THR A 373 15.47 8.32 7.62
C THR A 373 16.12 9.38 6.72
N ALA A 374 16.14 10.63 7.11
CA ALA A 374 16.85 11.67 6.36
C ALA A 374 18.38 11.52 6.48
N ALA A 375 18.87 11.20 7.69
CA ALA A 375 20.29 11.05 7.96
C ALA A 375 20.89 9.80 7.28
N THR A 376 20.14 8.72 7.14
CA THR A 376 20.63 7.50 6.46
C THR A 376 20.98 7.75 5.00
N ASN A 377 20.32 8.70 4.31
CA ASN A 377 20.69 9.07 2.96
C ASN A 377 22.13 9.60 2.85
N LEU A 378 22.68 10.15 3.93
CA LEU A 378 24.10 10.59 3.95
C LEU A 378 25.09 9.41 3.86
N LEU A 379 24.69 8.23 4.37
CA LEU A 379 25.50 7.00 4.22
C LEU A 379 25.56 6.55 2.75
N PHE A 380 24.50 6.76 1.99
CA PHE A 380 24.48 6.47 0.56
C PHE A 380 25.32 7.48 -0.24
N ILE A 381 25.47 8.72 0.23
CA ILE A 381 26.47 9.67 -0.35
C ILE A 381 27.88 9.11 -0.17
N LEU A 382 28.21 8.65 1.04
CA LEU A 382 29.51 8.06 1.32
C LEU A 382 29.77 6.82 0.46
N LEU A 383 28.76 5.95 0.32
CA LEU A 383 28.84 4.76 -0.55
C LEU A 383 29.02 5.15 -2.02
N ALA A 384 28.31 6.17 -2.51
CA ALA A 384 28.46 6.67 -3.87
C ALA A 384 29.86 7.23 -4.17
N LEU A 385 30.53 7.81 -3.16
CA LEU A 385 31.87 8.35 -3.28
C LEU A 385 32.96 7.27 -3.20
N ARG A 386 32.72 6.20 -2.43
CA ARG A 386 33.67 5.08 -2.28
C ARG A 386 33.57 4.01 -3.36
N GLY A 387 32.38 3.86 -3.96
CA GLY A 387 32.11 2.83 -4.95
C GLY A 387 31.83 1.48 -4.31
N HIS A 388 32.43 0.40 -4.86
CA HIS A 388 32.24 -0.97 -4.41
C HIS A 388 32.90 -1.23 -3.04
N ASP A 389 32.18 -0.92 -1.97
CA ASP A 389 32.57 -1.16 -0.56
C ASP A 389 31.48 -1.97 0.13
N VAL A 390 31.63 -3.30 0.17
CA VAL A 390 30.63 -4.23 0.70
C VAL A 390 30.31 -4.00 2.18
N PRO A 391 31.30 -3.82 3.09
CA PRO A 391 31.03 -3.47 4.48
C PRO A 391 30.21 -2.18 4.63
N LEU A 392 30.54 -1.14 3.89
CA LEU A 392 29.81 0.12 3.91
C LEU A 392 28.39 -0.03 3.35
N MET A 393 28.21 -0.87 2.32
CA MET A 393 26.87 -1.21 1.80
C MET A 393 25.99 -1.87 2.88
N TYR A 394 26.53 -2.88 3.60
CA TYR A 394 25.78 -3.50 4.71
C TYR A 394 25.45 -2.52 5.81
N LEU A 395 26.36 -1.62 6.16
CA LEU A 395 26.13 -0.57 7.14
C LEU A 395 25.00 0.39 6.69
N ALA A 396 25.10 0.91 5.46
CA ALA A 396 24.13 1.85 4.90
C ALA A 396 22.73 1.20 4.80
N VAL A 397 22.65 0.02 4.20
CA VAL A 397 21.39 -0.73 4.04
C VAL A 397 20.81 -1.12 5.40
N GLY A 398 21.66 -1.56 6.34
CA GLY A 398 21.22 -1.98 7.67
C GLY A 398 20.60 -0.83 8.47
N ILE A 399 21.29 0.30 8.55
CA ILE A 399 20.82 1.47 9.31
C ILE A 399 19.60 2.09 8.62
N ASP A 400 19.58 2.16 7.29
CA ASP A 400 18.45 2.68 6.52
C ASP A 400 17.19 1.85 6.72
N ASN A 401 17.28 0.54 6.58
CA ASN A 401 16.13 -0.35 6.80
C ASN A 401 15.65 -0.35 8.25
N LEU A 402 16.55 -0.24 9.22
CA LEU A 402 16.22 -0.09 10.64
C LEU A 402 15.45 1.22 10.88
N ALA A 403 15.95 2.34 10.36
CA ALA A 403 15.30 3.64 10.44
C ALA A 403 13.93 3.65 9.73
N GLY A 404 13.84 3.06 8.53
CA GLY A 404 12.62 2.95 7.75
C GLY A 404 11.56 2.06 8.44
N GLY A 405 11.97 0.94 9.06
CA GLY A 405 11.11 0.08 9.86
C GLY A 405 10.56 0.80 11.10
N PHE A 406 11.43 1.49 11.83
CA PHE A 406 11.07 2.33 12.97
C PHE A 406 10.07 3.41 12.58
N ALA A 407 10.40 4.23 11.59
CA ALA A 407 9.56 5.34 11.13
C ALA A 407 8.19 4.84 10.62
N SER A 408 8.14 3.72 9.91
CA SER A 408 6.89 3.12 9.43
C SER A 408 5.97 2.73 10.57
N THR A 409 6.49 2.04 11.59
CA THR A 409 5.68 1.58 12.73
C THR A 409 5.12 2.75 13.53
N VAL A 410 5.97 3.73 13.86
CA VAL A 410 5.56 4.96 14.57
C VAL A 410 4.50 5.72 13.78
N PHE A 411 4.66 5.81 12.46
CA PHE A 411 3.72 6.52 11.60
C PHE A 411 2.35 5.82 11.52
N VAL A 412 2.32 4.50 11.45
CA VAL A 412 1.08 3.72 11.49
C VAL A 412 0.32 3.94 12.81
N VAL A 413 1.02 4.00 13.94
CA VAL A 413 0.42 4.34 15.24
C VAL A 413 -0.16 5.76 15.22
N PHE A 414 0.58 6.73 14.69
CA PHE A 414 0.11 8.11 14.54
C PHE A 414 -1.16 8.20 13.69
N LEU A 415 -1.19 7.57 12.51
CA LEU A 415 -2.37 7.55 11.63
C LEU A 415 -3.59 6.94 12.33
N SER A 416 -3.36 5.86 13.09
CA SER A 416 -4.45 5.21 13.85
C SER A 416 -5.07 6.15 14.87
N GLY A 417 -4.26 6.96 15.55
CA GLY A 417 -4.72 7.96 16.52
C GLY A 417 -5.49 9.14 15.92
N LEU A 418 -5.39 9.37 14.62
CA LEU A 418 -6.12 10.43 13.92
C LEU A 418 -7.52 10.00 13.47
N THR A 419 -7.78 8.71 13.41
CA THR A 419 -9.05 8.18 12.88
C THR A 419 -10.17 8.25 13.92
N ASN A 420 -11.39 8.56 13.45
CA ASN A 420 -12.59 8.48 14.26
C ASN A 420 -13.14 7.05 14.20
N ILE A 421 -13.41 6.46 15.35
CA ILE A 421 -13.93 5.09 15.48
C ILE A 421 -15.25 4.86 14.70
N ARG A 422 -16.01 5.93 14.48
CA ARG A 422 -17.24 5.88 13.68
C ARG A 422 -16.98 5.68 12.19
N PHE A 423 -15.81 6.09 11.68
CA PHE A 423 -15.43 6.08 10.26
C PHE A 423 -14.06 5.45 10.04
N THR A 424 -13.74 4.42 10.81
CA THR A 424 -12.37 3.88 10.91
C THR A 424 -11.81 3.47 9.56
N ALA A 425 -12.56 2.64 8.80
CA ALA A 425 -12.08 2.13 7.52
C ALA A 425 -11.90 3.26 6.50
N VAL A 426 -12.86 4.20 6.44
CA VAL A 426 -12.81 5.31 5.46
C VAL A 426 -11.66 6.26 5.75
N GLN A 427 -11.58 6.75 7.00
CA GLN A 427 -10.56 7.75 7.36
C GLN A 427 -9.16 7.15 7.29
N TYR A 428 -8.96 5.94 7.81
CA TYR A 428 -7.66 5.30 7.72
C TYR A 428 -7.27 4.98 6.27
N ALA A 429 -8.20 4.52 5.44
CA ALA A 429 -7.95 4.30 4.01
C ALA A 429 -7.56 5.59 3.28
N LEU A 430 -8.23 6.72 3.56
CA LEU A 430 -7.86 8.03 3.02
C LEU A 430 -6.44 8.44 3.42
N LEU A 431 -6.14 8.37 4.72
CA LEU A 431 -4.83 8.78 5.24
C LEU A 431 -3.70 7.87 4.73
N SER A 432 -3.91 6.55 4.71
CA SER A 432 -2.92 5.58 4.21
C SER A 432 -2.74 5.63 2.69
N SER A 433 -3.78 5.97 1.93
CA SER A 433 -3.66 6.24 0.50
C SER A 433 -2.82 7.49 0.23
N LEU A 434 -3.06 8.57 0.97
CA LEU A 434 -2.28 9.82 0.87
C LEU A 434 -0.81 9.58 1.24
N MET A 435 -0.55 8.80 2.31
CA MET A 435 0.79 8.41 2.73
C MET A 435 1.62 7.74 1.62
N THR A 436 0.97 6.97 0.75
CA THR A 436 1.66 6.22 -0.30
C THR A 436 1.66 6.91 -1.65
N LEU A 437 0.64 7.71 -1.95
CA LEU A 437 0.45 8.34 -3.26
C LEU A 437 1.50 9.41 -3.54
N SER A 438 1.67 10.38 -2.62
CA SER A 438 2.60 11.51 -2.81
C SER A 438 4.06 11.05 -2.98
N PRO A 439 4.60 10.14 -2.14
CA PRO A 439 5.95 9.64 -2.34
C PRO A 439 6.13 8.82 -3.62
N LYS A 440 5.13 8.08 -4.06
CA LYS A 440 5.19 7.31 -5.32
C LYS A 440 5.25 8.23 -6.54
N ILE A 441 4.48 9.32 -6.53
CA ILE A 441 4.50 10.33 -7.59
C ILE A 441 5.91 10.92 -7.71
N LEU A 442 6.48 11.39 -6.59
CA LEU A 442 7.82 11.98 -6.57
C LEU A 442 8.90 10.96 -6.86
N GLY A 443 8.77 9.73 -6.36
CA GLY A 443 9.66 8.61 -6.62
C GLY A 443 9.74 8.21 -8.10
N GLY A 444 8.67 8.43 -8.87
CA GLY A 444 8.69 8.21 -10.32
C GLY A 444 9.74 9.04 -11.07
N TYR A 445 10.18 10.16 -10.49
CA TYR A 445 11.22 11.03 -11.06
C TYR A 445 12.63 10.74 -10.54
N SER A 446 12.79 9.83 -9.56
CA SER A 446 14.08 9.56 -8.92
C SER A 446 15.18 9.16 -9.91
N GLY A 447 14.84 8.37 -10.94
CA GLY A 447 15.77 8.00 -12.01
C GLY A 447 16.27 9.20 -12.82
N ALA A 448 15.38 10.09 -13.21
CA ALA A 448 15.74 11.32 -13.94
C ALA A 448 16.56 12.26 -13.07
N MET A 449 16.21 12.41 -11.79
CA MET A 449 16.98 13.20 -10.85
C MET A 449 18.39 12.63 -10.65
N ALA A 450 18.52 11.31 -10.46
CA ALA A 450 19.82 10.66 -10.26
C ALA A 450 20.70 10.74 -11.51
N SER A 451 20.11 10.63 -12.71
CA SER A 451 20.86 10.73 -13.97
C SER A 451 21.39 12.15 -14.25
N GLN A 452 20.63 13.18 -13.86
CA GLN A 452 21.00 14.59 -14.07
C GLN A 452 21.96 15.12 -13.01
N LEU A 453 21.74 14.77 -11.75
CA LEU A 453 22.50 15.30 -10.60
C LEU A 453 23.72 14.45 -10.23
N GLY A 454 23.73 13.18 -10.63
CA GLY A 454 24.65 12.18 -10.08
C GLY A 454 24.20 11.70 -8.69
N TYR A 455 24.65 10.49 -8.30
CA TYR A 455 24.20 9.85 -7.05
C TYR A 455 24.51 10.64 -5.78
N PRO A 456 25.71 11.23 -5.59
CA PRO A 456 25.96 12.00 -4.35
C PRO A 456 25.01 13.18 -4.16
N ALA A 457 24.77 13.98 -5.22
CA ALA A 457 23.87 15.13 -5.15
C ALA A 457 22.39 14.69 -5.07
N PHE A 458 22.03 13.58 -5.69
CA PHE A 458 20.69 12.99 -5.57
C PHE A 458 20.39 12.57 -4.11
N PHE A 459 21.30 11.84 -3.45
CA PHE A 459 21.10 11.45 -2.05
C PHE A 459 21.16 12.63 -1.10
N LEU A 460 21.93 13.68 -1.41
CA LEU A 460 21.88 14.94 -0.66
C LEU A 460 20.50 15.61 -0.80
N LEU A 461 19.95 15.65 -2.02
CA LEU A 461 18.60 16.19 -2.26
C LEU A 461 17.54 15.40 -1.46
N THR A 462 17.59 14.06 -1.47
CA THR A 462 16.65 13.25 -0.69
C THR A 462 16.80 13.45 0.81
N ALA A 463 18.02 13.63 1.33
CA ALA A 463 18.24 14.01 2.72
C ALA A 463 17.62 15.38 3.05
N LEU A 464 17.82 16.38 2.17
CA LEU A 464 17.25 17.73 2.31
C LEU A 464 15.72 17.74 2.22
N MET A 465 15.11 16.82 1.47
CA MET A 465 13.65 16.61 1.48
C MET A 465 13.13 16.24 2.89
N GLY A 466 13.96 15.74 3.77
CA GLY A 466 13.64 15.52 5.17
C GLY A 466 13.42 16.80 5.98
N VAL A 467 14.06 17.92 5.63
CA VAL A 467 13.99 19.17 6.39
C VAL A 467 12.56 19.73 6.49
N PRO A 468 11.79 19.86 5.39
CA PRO A 468 10.39 20.26 5.48
C PRO A 468 9.55 19.32 6.35
N ILE A 469 9.87 18.03 6.37
CA ILE A 469 9.18 17.02 7.18
C ILE A 469 9.41 17.27 8.66
N LEU A 470 10.64 17.57 9.08
CA LEU A 470 10.97 17.93 10.46
C LEU A 470 10.18 19.16 10.92
N LEU A 471 10.07 20.18 10.06
CA LEU A 471 9.27 21.37 10.32
C LEU A 471 7.79 21.00 10.47
N LEU A 472 7.23 20.18 9.58
CA LEU A 472 5.84 19.74 9.66
C LEU A 472 5.54 18.94 10.95
N VAL A 473 6.45 18.05 11.37
CA VAL A 473 6.34 17.34 12.66
C VAL A 473 6.34 18.30 13.83
N TYR A 474 7.27 19.27 13.84
CA TYR A 474 7.35 20.30 14.87
C TYR A 474 6.08 21.15 14.96
N LEU A 475 5.59 21.66 13.82
CA LEU A 475 4.37 22.47 13.75
C LEU A 475 3.14 21.67 14.17
N THR A 476 3.03 20.41 13.76
CA THR A 476 1.94 19.52 14.16
C THR A 476 1.94 19.29 15.68
N ASN A 477 3.11 19.04 16.27
CA ASN A 477 3.23 18.88 17.72
C ASN A 477 2.81 20.16 18.46
N ARG A 478 3.25 21.33 17.97
CA ARG A 478 2.99 22.63 18.60
C ARG A 478 1.52 23.04 18.51
N TYR A 479 0.91 22.91 17.33
CA TYR A 479 -0.40 23.50 17.06
C TYR A 479 -1.58 22.54 17.19
N ILE A 480 -1.36 21.23 17.15
CA ILE A 480 -2.43 20.24 17.14
C ILE A 480 -2.45 19.39 18.40
N ILE A 481 -1.31 18.86 18.80
CA ILE A 481 -1.23 17.92 19.94
C ILE A 481 -0.96 18.66 21.27
N LYS A 482 -0.25 19.77 21.22
CA LYS A 482 -0.11 20.72 22.34
C LYS A 482 -0.70 22.05 21.91
N PRO A 483 -2.02 22.26 21.89
CA PRO A 483 -2.55 23.59 21.75
C PRO A 483 -2.03 24.40 22.93
N SER A 484 -1.36 25.53 22.65
CA SER A 484 -1.01 26.52 23.67
C SER A 484 -2.29 26.88 24.41
N SER A 485 -2.34 26.55 25.70
CA SER A 485 -3.31 27.06 26.67
C SER A 485 -3.37 28.56 26.63
#